data_6ef4ea017866207ba0131936be7f9978
#
_entry.id   6ef4ea017866207ba0131936be7f9978
#
_cell.length_a   1.000
_cell.length_b   1.000
_cell.length_c   1.000
_cell.angle_alpha   90.00
_cell.angle_beta   90.00
_cell.angle_gamma   90.00
#
_symmetry.space_group_name_H-M   'P 1'
#
loop_
_entity.id
_entity.type
_entity.pdbx_description
1 polymer ?
#
loop_
_entity_poly.entity_id
_entity_poly.type
_entity_poly.pdbx_seq_one_letter_code
_entity_poly.pdbx_strand_id
1 'polypeptide(L)'
;MSPISDPKLSGFSTATLQPGRGVVEFGQRVESYSQFQSQSADSGRTFACPALTEDVWRRLQCGLEQWFQAVSFLLNCLATGRRLPGELDRQLGDSRRQQLERWQARYACRASRAVTWLWPGAVDVMLQVDGSLQIMDCDLSLPSGLERLKSPNCRSLAESKARLRQQLFGLGGFPWGSGRVVLLDPNSSCASRRCNEFLSWLLDAQMVTTSELSVERGEIRLRHCGNWLPIDAVIRRVEDDLLDPNCGRPDSLVGVPGLVRSWQSGLVSVFNPPGAGLLRCRSLAALIPECIRVFLGQQPLLDAAPVISLEDPVERLQVFRNAHHYAIRTDDPMHPARPWFGGSSDQRQLEQLRQRIDADPSRWIARPLPVPNSGRMNLRFFGSLHRGFCLFPGALARRSEVDGGARMVISEDSEVHPVWRGLPELGDESAGRTPE
;
A
#
# COMPACT_ATOMS: atom_id res chain seq x y z
N MET A 1 -19.79 26.06 19.48
CA MET A 1 -19.47 26.37 18.07
C MET A 1 -20.02 25.22 17.25
N SER A 2 -21.05 25.48 16.47
CA SER A 2 -21.75 24.46 15.69
C SER A 2 -20.88 23.97 14.53
N PRO A 3 -20.97 22.69 14.14
CA PRO A 3 -20.24 22.17 12.98
C PRO A 3 -20.77 22.82 11.71
N ILE A 4 -19.87 23.24 10.84
CA ILE A 4 -20.16 23.80 9.53
C ILE A 4 -20.75 22.67 8.67
N SER A 5 -22.09 22.63 8.56
CA SER A 5 -22.79 21.82 7.58
C SER A 5 -22.76 22.53 6.24
N ASP A 6 -21.88 22.12 5.34
CA ASP A 6 -21.89 22.56 3.94
C ASP A 6 -22.92 21.70 3.17
N PRO A 7 -24.04 22.28 2.68
CA PRO A 7 -25.12 21.53 2.02
C PRO A 7 -24.80 21.08 0.58
N LYS A 8 -23.56 21.19 0.12
CA LYS A 8 -23.18 20.84 -1.26
C LYS A 8 -22.58 19.44 -1.44
N LEU A 9 -22.56 18.59 -0.41
CA LEU A 9 -22.08 17.22 -0.52
C LEU A 9 -23.14 16.16 -0.86
N SER A 10 -24.42 16.56 -1.04
CA SER A 10 -25.52 15.64 -1.33
C SER A 10 -25.79 15.38 -2.84
N GLY A 11 -24.91 15.81 -3.72
CA GLY A 11 -25.10 15.73 -5.19
C GLY A 11 -24.18 14.75 -5.92
N PHE A 12 -23.80 13.61 -5.34
CA PHE A 12 -23.11 12.56 -6.11
C PHE A 12 -24.13 11.69 -6.85
N SER A 13 -24.54 12.17 -8.02
CA SER A 13 -25.26 11.37 -9.00
C SER A 13 -24.34 10.26 -9.50
N THR A 14 -24.74 9.03 -9.28
CA THR A 14 -24.19 7.85 -9.94
C THR A 14 -24.40 7.98 -11.43
N ALA A 15 -23.35 8.35 -12.18
CA ALA A 15 -23.38 8.26 -13.63
C ALA A 15 -23.54 6.79 -14.01
N THR A 16 -24.73 6.45 -14.46
CA THR A 16 -25.11 5.13 -14.99
C THR A 16 -24.32 4.90 -16.26
N LEU A 17 -23.32 4.02 -16.19
CA LEU A 17 -22.69 3.46 -17.38
C LEU A 17 -23.73 2.57 -18.07
N GLN A 18 -24.04 2.88 -19.33
CA GLN A 18 -25.01 2.12 -20.13
C GLN A 18 -24.59 0.65 -20.23
N PRO A 19 -25.48 -0.31 -19.95
CA PRO A 19 -25.26 -1.73 -20.15
C PRO A 19 -25.45 -2.06 -21.62
N GLY A 20 -24.41 -2.57 -22.27
CA GLY A 20 -24.58 -3.11 -23.60
C GLY A 20 -23.31 -3.24 -24.40
N ARG A 21 -22.39 -4.12 -24.01
CA ARG A 21 -21.45 -4.76 -24.94
C ARG A 21 -21.15 -6.16 -24.45
N GLY A 22 -21.37 -7.14 -25.33
CA GLY A 22 -21.35 -8.57 -25.06
C GLY A 22 -20.15 -9.08 -24.27
N VAL A 23 -20.44 -9.94 -23.35
CA VAL A 23 -19.47 -10.76 -22.60
C VAL A 23 -18.77 -11.70 -23.58
N VAL A 24 -17.51 -11.45 -23.87
CA VAL A 24 -16.63 -12.46 -24.49
C VAL A 24 -16.02 -13.24 -23.33
N GLU A 25 -16.34 -14.52 -23.22
CA GLU A 25 -15.74 -15.45 -22.25
C GLU A 25 -14.24 -15.53 -22.49
N PHE A 26 -13.45 -14.94 -21.59
CA PHE A 26 -12.01 -15.14 -21.50
C PHE A 26 -11.71 -16.44 -20.74
N GLY A 27 -12.07 -17.56 -21.34
CA GLY A 27 -11.68 -18.87 -20.84
C GLY A 27 -10.38 -19.30 -21.45
N GLN A 28 -9.26 -19.16 -20.74
CA GLN A 28 -8.19 -20.17 -20.79
C GLN A 28 -7.03 -19.86 -19.83
N ARG A 29 -6.69 -20.88 -19.04
CA ARG A 29 -5.50 -21.13 -18.23
C ARG A 29 -5.39 -20.44 -16.88
N VAL A 30 -6.02 -21.06 -15.88
CA VAL A 30 -5.56 -21.01 -14.48
C VAL A 30 -5.50 -22.44 -13.95
N GLU A 31 -4.61 -23.26 -14.48
CA GLU A 31 -4.28 -24.58 -13.91
C GLU A 31 -3.19 -24.51 -12.83
N SER A 32 -2.56 -23.36 -12.61
CA SER A 32 -1.36 -23.27 -11.78
C SER A 32 -1.59 -22.95 -10.29
N TYR A 33 -2.79 -22.59 -9.86
CA TYR A 33 -3.00 -22.20 -8.46
C TYR A 33 -3.04 -23.37 -7.47
N SER A 34 -3.37 -24.58 -7.92
CA SER A 34 -3.27 -25.80 -7.09
C SER A 34 -1.82 -26.11 -6.68
N GLN A 35 -0.84 -25.71 -7.48
CA GLN A 35 0.59 -25.83 -7.15
C GLN A 35 1.03 -24.79 -6.10
N PHE A 36 0.34 -23.65 -5.96
CA PHE A 36 0.65 -22.65 -4.95
C PHE A 36 0.32 -23.09 -3.53
N GLN A 37 -0.69 -23.94 -3.35
CA GLN A 37 -1.04 -24.43 -2.02
C GLN A 37 -0.04 -25.44 -1.45
N SER A 38 0.67 -26.19 -2.30
CA SER A 38 1.57 -27.25 -1.87
C SER A 38 2.98 -26.77 -1.48
N GLN A 39 3.43 -25.61 -1.97
CA GLN A 39 4.80 -25.14 -1.73
C GLN A 39 4.98 -24.26 -0.47
N SER A 40 3.90 -23.87 0.21
CA SER A 40 3.99 -23.06 1.44
C SER A 40 3.88 -23.86 2.75
N ALA A 41 3.97 -25.20 2.67
CA ALA A 41 3.82 -26.09 3.82
C ALA A 41 5.15 -26.43 4.52
N ASP A 42 6.26 -25.81 4.14
CA ASP A 42 7.57 -26.21 4.65
C ASP A 42 8.25 -25.08 5.42
N SER A 43 7.86 -24.92 6.67
CA SER A 43 8.72 -24.59 7.80
C SER A 43 7.95 -24.96 9.08
N GLY A 44 8.26 -26.13 9.62
CA GLY A 44 7.66 -26.67 10.85
C GLY A 44 7.99 -25.90 12.14
N ARG A 45 8.12 -24.58 12.06
CA ARG A 45 8.19 -23.69 13.22
C ARG A 45 6.85 -23.03 13.41
N THR A 46 6.06 -23.54 14.36
CA THR A 46 4.88 -22.85 14.87
C THR A 46 5.31 -21.50 15.47
N PHE A 47 4.94 -20.45 14.78
CA PHE A 47 5.14 -19.09 15.27
C PHE A 47 4.01 -18.80 16.27
N ALA A 48 4.34 -18.76 17.57
CA ALA A 48 3.42 -18.28 18.59
C ALA A 48 3.21 -16.78 18.37
N CYS A 49 2.15 -16.41 17.65
CA CYS A 49 1.67 -15.05 17.58
C CYS A 49 0.76 -14.79 18.78
N PRO A 50 0.97 -13.73 19.57
CA PRO A 50 -0.01 -13.33 20.55
C PRO A 50 -1.33 -13.10 19.83
N ALA A 51 -2.37 -13.83 20.23
CA ALA A 51 -3.70 -13.66 19.67
C ALA A 51 -4.11 -12.19 19.81
N LEU A 52 -4.48 -11.55 18.71
CA LEU A 52 -5.02 -10.20 18.74
C LEU A 52 -6.35 -10.27 19.50
N THR A 53 -6.38 -9.73 20.71
CA THR A 53 -7.61 -9.66 21.47
C THR A 53 -8.67 -8.87 20.70
N GLU A 54 -9.94 -9.10 20.99
CA GLU A 54 -11.05 -8.41 20.31
C GLU A 54 -10.95 -6.89 20.48
N ASP A 55 -10.46 -6.40 21.61
CA ASP A 55 -10.30 -4.96 21.86
C ASP A 55 -9.15 -4.36 21.04
N VAL A 56 -8.02 -5.07 20.95
CA VAL A 56 -6.89 -4.67 20.09
C VAL A 56 -7.33 -4.68 18.62
N TRP A 57 -8.07 -5.71 18.20
CA TRP A 57 -8.60 -5.78 16.83
C TRP A 57 -9.55 -4.63 16.52
N ARG A 58 -10.50 -4.34 17.42
CA ARG A 58 -11.45 -3.23 17.24
C ARG A 58 -10.73 -1.89 17.15
N ARG A 59 -9.74 -1.64 18.00
CA ARG A 59 -8.91 -0.44 17.95
C ARG A 59 -8.13 -0.33 16.64
N LEU A 60 -7.55 -1.44 16.17
CA LEU A 60 -6.89 -1.52 14.87
C LEU A 60 -7.84 -1.20 13.73
N GLN A 61 -9.01 -1.83 13.70
CA GLN A 61 -10.01 -1.63 12.64
C GLN A 61 -10.44 -0.17 12.56
N CYS A 62 -10.86 0.41 13.68
CA CYS A 62 -11.29 1.82 13.72
C CYS A 62 -10.13 2.78 13.39
N GLY A 63 -8.93 2.53 13.88
CA GLY A 63 -7.77 3.37 13.62
C GLY A 63 -7.28 3.28 12.17
N LEU A 64 -7.31 2.09 11.56
CA LEU A 64 -7.00 1.92 10.15
C LEU A 64 -8.08 2.56 9.26
N GLU A 65 -9.35 2.48 9.65
CA GLU A 65 -10.43 3.20 8.95
C GLU A 65 -10.18 4.72 8.93
N GLN A 66 -9.88 5.32 10.10
CA GLN A 66 -9.48 6.72 10.18
C GLN A 66 -8.29 7.03 9.25
N TRP A 67 -7.27 6.18 9.28
CA TRP A 67 -6.08 6.34 8.44
C TRP A 67 -6.42 6.33 6.96
N PHE A 68 -7.17 5.33 6.48
CA PHE A 68 -7.56 5.23 5.08
C PHE A 68 -8.43 6.39 4.62
N GLN A 69 -9.37 6.83 5.47
CA GLN A 69 -10.21 8.00 5.19
C GLN A 69 -9.37 9.28 5.08
N ALA A 70 -8.50 9.54 6.05
CA ALA A 70 -7.64 10.73 6.06
C ALA A 70 -6.69 10.77 4.85
N VAL A 71 -6.11 9.63 4.49
CA VAL A 71 -5.29 9.48 3.27
C VAL A 71 -6.10 9.79 2.02
N SER A 72 -7.30 9.25 1.90
CA SER A 72 -8.17 9.50 0.76
C SER A 72 -8.55 10.98 0.65
N PHE A 73 -8.85 11.64 1.77
CA PHE A 73 -9.10 13.09 1.81
C PHE A 73 -7.88 13.89 1.38
N LEU A 74 -6.70 13.58 1.90
CA LEU A 74 -5.45 14.25 1.53
C LEU A 74 -5.18 14.13 0.02
N LEU A 75 -5.21 12.91 -0.51
CA LEU A 75 -4.95 12.66 -1.94
C LEU A 75 -6.01 13.34 -2.83
N ASN A 76 -7.29 13.32 -2.44
CA ASN A 76 -8.34 14.05 -3.16
C ASN A 76 -8.13 15.57 -3.12
N CYS A 77 -7.75 16.12 -1.98
CA CYS A 77 -7.44 17.53 -1.85
C CYS A 77 -6.32 17.94 -2.82
N LEU A 78 -5.23 17.17 -2.83
CA LEU A 78 -4.10 17.39 -3.72
C LEU A 78 -4.48 17.22 -5.20
N ALA A 79 -5.18 16.14 -5.54
CA ALA A 79 -5.58 15.83 -6.92
C ALA A 79 -6.53 16.88 -7.52
N THR A 80 -7.36 17.52 -6.70
CA THR A 80 -8.28 18.59 -7.15
C THR A 80 -7.64 19.98 -7.14
N GLY A 81 -6.35 20.10 -6.80
CA GLY A 81 -5.65 21.38 -6.72
C GLY A 81 -6.10 22.27 -5.57
N ARG A 82 -6.83 21.73 -4.59
CA ARG A 82 -7.24 22.46 -3.38
C ARG A 82 -6.02 22.71 -2.50
N ARG A 83 -5.99 23.86 -1.87
CA ARG A 83 -4.98 24.16 -0.83
C ARG A 83 -5.25 23.28 0.38
N LEU A 84 -4.18 22.84 1.01
CA LEU A 84 -4.27 22.16 2.30
C LEU A 84 -4.80 23.12 3.36
N PRO A 85 -5.56 22.63 4.36
CA PRO A 85 -5.91 23.43 5.54
C PRO A 85 -4.68 24.04 6.18
N GLY A 86 -4.80 25.28 6.66
CA GLY A 86 -3.67 26.07 7.16
C GLY A 86 -2.87 25.42 8.30
N GLU A 87 -3.48 24.54 9.08
CA GLU A 87 -2.79 23.76 10.11
C GLU A 87 -1.85 22.72 9.51
N LEU A 88 -2.28 22.00 8.49
CA LEU A 88 -1.44 21.05 7.75
C LEU A 88 -0.36 21.78 6.94
N ASP A 89 -0.71 22.89 6.29
CA ASP A 89 0.25 23.67 5.48
C ASP A 89 1.40 24.23 6.33
N ARG A 90 1.13 24.62 7.57
CA ARG A 90 2.16 25.09 8.52
C ARG A 90 3.13 24.02 8.98
N GLN A 91 2.71 22.76 9.01
CA GLN A 91 3.55 21.61 9.37
C GLN A 91 4.44 21.13 8.22
N LEU A 92 4.15 21.59 6.99
CA LEU A 92 4.96 21.29 5.82
C LEU A 92 6.19 22.22 5.80
N GLY A 93 7.39 21.67 5.87
CA GLY A 93 8.61 22.37 5.50
C GLY A 93 8.65 22.63 3.98
N ASP A 94 9.55 23.51 3.55
CA ASP A 94 9.63 23.95 2.15
C ASP A 94 9.90 22.78 1.19
N SER A 95 10.75 21.86 1.57
CA SER A 95 11.05 20.65 0.79
C SER A 95 9.80 19.80 0.50
N ARG A 96 8.97 19.58 1.52
CA ARG A 96 7.72 18.80 1.40
C ARG A 96 6.68 19.54 0.57
N ARG A 97 6.59 20.86 0.73
CA ARG A 97 5.71 21.70 -0.09
C ARG A 97 6.07 21.59 -1.57
N GLN A 98 7.35 21.73 -1.93
CA GLN A 98 7.83 21.54 -3.29
C GLN A 98 7.55 20.13 -3.83
N GLN A 99 7.63 19.11 -2.98
CA GLN A 99 7.30 17.74 -3.36
C GLN A 99 5.81 17.59 -3.69
N LEU A 100 4.93 18.19 -2.87
CA LEU A 100 3.48 18.20 -3.14
C LEU A 100 3.13 18.99 -4.40
N GLU A 101 3.76 20.13 -4.64
CA GLU A 101 3.58 20.93 -5.87
C GLU A 101 3.99 20.14 -7.12
N ARG A 102 5.13 19.43 -7.07
CA ARG A 102 5.57 18.55 -8.17
C ARG A 102 4.57 17.41 -8.38
N TRP A 103 4.05 16.85 -7.32
CA TRP A 103 3.02 15.80 -7.37
C TRP A 103 1.74 16.34 -8.02
N GLN A 104 1.25 17.50 -7.58
CA GLN A 104 0.07 18.16 -8.14
C GLN A 104 0.26 18.48 -9.64
N ALA A 105 1.39 19.04 -10.01
CA ALA A 105 1.68 19.34 -11.40
C ALA A 105 1.60 18.10 -12.33
N ARG A 106 1.91 16.93 -11.78
CA ARG A 106 1.94 15.66 -12.53
C ARG A 106 0.60 14.93 -12.52
N TYR A 107 -0.09 14.87 -11.39
CA TYR A 107 -1.22 13.96 -11.17
C TYR A 107 -2.55 14.67 -10.88
N ALA A 108 -2.60 16.01 -10.82
CA ALA A 108 -3.85 16.71 -10.62
C ALA A 108 -4.86 16.37 -11.71
N CYS A 109 -6.07 16.01 -11.29
CA CYS A 109 -7.20 15.74 -12.15
C CYS A 109 -8.15 16.94 -12.13
N ARG A 110 -8.37 17.57 -13.26
CA ARG A 110 -9.36 18.66 -13.39
C ARG A 110 -10.80 18.16 -13.39
N ALA A 111 -11.01 16.88 -13.60
CA ALA A 111 -12.33 16.27 -13.58
C ALA A 111 -12.82 16.09 -12.13
N SER A 112 -14.04 16.51 -11.84
CA SER A 112 -14.78 16.34 -10.57
C SER A 112 -15.13 14.87 -10.27
N ARG A 113 -14.31 13.91 -10.65
CA ARG A 113 -14.59 12.49 -10.48
C ARG A 113 -14.08 12.02 -9.13
N ALA A 114 -14.94 11.32 -8.38
CA ALA A 114 -14.49 10.60 -7.20
C ALA A 114 -13.46 9.54 -7.57
N VAL A 115 -12.26 9.66 -7.00
CA VAL A 115 -11.15 8.73 -7.24
C VAL A 115 -11.10 7.72 -6.10
N THR A 116 -11.12 6.44 -6.42
CA THR A 116 -10.86 5.37 -5.42
C THR A 116 -9.36 5.20 -5.28
N TRP A 117 -8.77 5.83 -4.25
CA TRP A 117 -7.33 5.86 -4.05
C TRP A 117 -6.75 4.55 -3.50
N LEU A 118 -7.54 3.81 -2.72
CA LEU A 118 -7.07 2.72 -1.89
C LEU A 118 -7.83 1.43 -2.20
N TRP A 119 -7.25 0.59 -3.10
CA TRP A 119 -7.93 -0.62 -3.54
C TRP A 119 -6.95 -1.68 -4.09
N PRO A 120 -6.43 -2.60 -3.27
CA PRO A 120 -6.22 -2.48 -1.83
C PRO A 120 -5.03 -1.61 -1.48
N GLY A 121 -4.89 -1.29 -0.19
CA GLY A 121 -3.69 -0.73 0.41
C GLY A 121 -3.15 -1.66 1.50
N ALA A 122 -1.86 -1.58 1.80
CA ALA A 122 -1.24 -2.27 2.91
C ALA A 122 -0.69 -1.27 3.93
N VAL A 123 -0.85 -1.60 5.21
CA VAL A 123 -0.32 -0.80 6.33
C VAL A 123 0.43 -1.72 7.28
N ASP A 124 1.68 -1.35 7.57
CA ASP A 124 2.52 -2.05 8.54
C ASP A 124 2.36 -1.40 9.91
N VAL A 125 1.89 -2.18 10.87
CA VAL A 125 1.64 -1.76 12.26
C VAL A 125 2.58 -2.52 13.18
N MET A 126 3.27 -1.81 14.05
CA MET A 126 4.07 -2.40 15.12
C MET A 126 3.20 -2.55 16.36
N LEU A 127 3.07 -3.77 16.85
CA LEU A 127 2.53 -4.06 18.16
C LEU A 127 3.68 -4.02 19.18
N GLN A 128 3.57 -3.09 20.14
CA GLN A 128 4.54 -2.93 21.22
C GLN A 128 4.23 -3.90 22.37
N VAL A 129 5.21 -4.12 23.24
CA VAL A 129 5.03 -4.99 24.42
C VAL A 129 3.97 -4.48 25.39
N ASP A 130 3.81 -3.15 25.48
CA ASP A 130 2.77 -2.50 26.30
C ASP A 130 1.38 -2.52 25.65
N GLY A 131 1.22 -3.21 24.51
CA GLY A 131 -0.03 -3.26 23.75
C GLY A 131 -0.31 -2.02 22.92
N SER A 132 0.58 -1.02 22.90
CA SER A 132 0.43 0.12 22.02
C SER A 132 0.66 -0.26 20.55
N LEU A 133 -0.01 0.47 19.65
CA LEU A 133 -0.02 0.20 18.22
C LEU A 133 0.53 1.43 17.49
N GLN A 134 1.50 1.21 16.63
CA GLN A 134 2.14 2.29 15.88
C GLN A 134 2.24 1.95 14.41
N ILE A 135 1.75 2.84 13.53
CA ILE A 135 1.89 2.69 12.09
C ILE A 135 3.32 2.97 11.68
N MET A 136 3.95 1.99 11.09
CA MET A 136 5.36 2.04 10.68
C MET A 136 5.53 2.42 9.24
N ASP A 137 4.68 1.90 8.36
CA ASP A 137 4.78 2.12 6.92
C ASP A 137 3.44 1.91 6.25
N CYS A 138 3.29 2.42 5.03
CA CYS A 138 2.13 2.13 4.20
C CYS A 138 2.57 1.96 2.74
N ASP A 139 2.02 0.95 2.10
CA ASP A 139 2.12 0.74 0.67
C ASP A 139 0.73 0.82 0.06
N LEU A 140 0.45 1.96 -0.54
CA LEU A 140 -0.86 2.27 -1.11
C LEU A 140 -0.85 2.22 -2.64
N SER A 141 0.32 1.96 -3.24
CA SER A 141 0.46 1.89 -4.68
C SER A 141 0.47 0.45 -5.20
N LEU A 142 1.32 -0.37 -4.63
CA LEU A 142 1.64 -1.71 -5.11
C LEU A 142 1.75 -2.71 -3.95
N PRO A 143 0.71 -2.88 -3.11
CA PRO A 143 0.83 -3.71 -1.92
C PRO A 143 1.26 -5.14 -2.27
N SER A 144 2.34 -5.60 -1.64
CA SER A 144 2.88 -6.95 -1.75
C SER A 144 2.46 -7.83 -0.57
N GLY A 145 2.47 -9.15 -0.76
CA GLY A 145 2.12 -10.14 0.26
C GLY A 145 0.67 -10.61 0.18
N LEU A 146 -0.14 -10.07 -0.71
CA LEU A 146 -1.54 -10.51 -0.89
C LEU A 146 -1.64 -12.00 -1.24
N GLU A 147 -0.68 -12.55 -1.98
CA GLU A 147 -0.60 -13.95 -2.37
C GLU A 147 -0.41 -14.90 -1.18
N ARG A 148 -0.01 -14.37 -0.04
CA ARG A 148 0.18 -15.13 1.21
C ARG A 148 -1.08 -15.16 2.06
N LEU A 149 -2.11 -14.38 1.70
CA LEU A 149 -3.41 -14.43 2.35
C LEU A 149 -4.13 -15.72 1.95
N LYS A 150 -4.59 -16.46 2.95
CA LYS A 150 -5.39 -17.66 2.77
C LYS A 150 -6.73 -17.44 3.45
N SER A 151 -7.80 -17.93 2.86
CA SER A 151 -9.08 -17.96 3.56
C SER A 151 -9.19 -19.33 4.27
N PRO A 152 -9.28 -19.36 5.60
CA PRO A 152 -9.40 -20.62 6.33
C PRO A 152 -10.74 -21.31 6.01
N ASN A 153 -10.76 -22.62 6.10
CA ASN A 153 -11.98 -23.44 6.01
C ASN A 153 -12.78 -23.33 4.69
N CYS A 154 -12.11 -23.10 3.55
CA CYS A 154 -12.77 -23.15 2.26
C CYS A 154 -12.71 -24.54 1.64
N ARG A 155 -13.87 -25.02 1.15
CA ARG A 155 -14.03 -26.37 0.54
C ARG A 155 -13.59 -26.42 -0.92
N SER A 156 -13.52 -25.30 -1.59
CA SER A 156 -13.13 -25.20 -2.99
C SER A 156 -12.34 -23.91 -3.27
N LEU A 157 -11.62 -23.92 -4.41
CA LEU A 157 -10.88 -22.75 -4.88
C LEU A 157 -11.82 -21.58 -5.23
N ALA A 158 -12.98 -21.87 -5.78
CA ALA A 158 -13.99 -20.85 -6.10
C ALA A 158 -14.55 -20.20 -4.83
N GLU A 159 -14.83 -20.97 -3.78
CA GLU A 159 -15.26 -20.46 -2.47
C GLU A 159 -14.16 -19.60 -1.85
N SER A 160 -12.90 -20.05 -1.88
CA SER A 160 -11.75 -19.27 -1.41
C SER A 160 -11.64 -17.94 -2.13
N LYS A 161 -11.77 -17.93 -3.46
CA LYS A 161 -11.74 -16.72 -4.29
C LYS A 161 -12.87 -15.76 -3.93
N ALA A 162 -14.09 -16.25 -3.83
CA ALA A 162 -15.25 -15.44 -3.48
C ALA A 162 -15.09 -14.81 -2.09
N ARG A 163 -14.64 -15.60 -1.11
CA ARG A 163 -14.42 -15.16 0.26
C ARG A 163 -13.29 -14.14 0.37
N LEU A 164 -12.15 -14.36 -0.29
CA LEU A 164 -11.05 -13.40 -0.34
C LEU A 164 -11.47 -12.08 -0.99
N ARG A 165 -12.24 -12.13 -2.07
CA ARG A 165 -12.83 -10.93 -2.69
C ARG A 165 -13.70 -10.16 -1.70
N GLN A 166 -14.59 -10.84 -1.02
CA GLN A 166 -15.45 -10.23 -0.01
C GLN A 166 -14.64 -9.63 1.15
N GLN A 167 -13.63 -10.34 1.63
CA GLN A 167 -12.80 -9.91 2.76
C GLN A 167 -11.88 -8.73 2.42
N LEU A 168 -11.38 -8.63 1.18
CA LEU A 168 -10.50 -7.56 0.74
C LEU A 168 -11.24 -6.33 0.21
N PHE A 169 -12.41 -6.53 -0.42
CA PHE A 169 -13.08 -5.49 -1.19
C PHE A 169 -14.52 -5.21 -0.73
N GLY A 170 -15.03 -5.99 0.23
CA GLY A 170 -16.40 -5.87 0.72
C GLY A 170 -17.44 -6.36 -0.28
N LEU A 171 -18.72 -6.13 0.05
CA LEU A 171 -19.86 -6.52 -0.79
C LEU A 171 -20.15 -5.53 -1.93
N GLY A 172 -19.45 -4.40 -1.97
CA GLY A 172 -19.71 -3.32 -2.93
C GLY A 172 -19.33 -3.61 -4.39
N GLY A 173 -18.77 -4.80 -4.67
CA GLY A 173 -18.28 -5.18 -5.99
C GLY A 173 -17.01 -4.43 -6.40
N PHE A 174 -16.63 -4.61 -7.66
CA PHE A 174 -15.46 -3.94 -8.20
C PHE A 174 -15.78 -2.52 -8.70
N PRO A 175 -14.84 -1.57 -8.54
CA PRO A 175 -15.04 -0.20 -9.00
C PRO A 175 -15.26 -0.05 -10.51
N TRP A 176 -14.88 -1.05 -11.30
CA TRP A 176 -15.10 -1.09 -12.77
C TRP A 176 -16.36 -1.83 -13.19
N GLY A 177 -17.14 -2.40 -12.25
CA GLY A 177 -18.36 -3.16 -12.58
C GLY A 177 -18.06 -4.43 -13.40
N SER A 178 -18.75 -4.59 -14.52
CA SER A 178 -18.55 -5.68 -15.50
C SER A 178 -17.59 -5.31 -16.64
N GLY A 179 -16.87 -4.19 -16.51
CA GLY A 179 -15.93 -3.72 -17.53
C GLY A 179 -14.73 -4.65 -17.72
N ARG A 180 -14.06 -4.48 -18.86
CA ARG A 180 -12.83 -5.22 -19.17
C ARG A 180 -11.66 -4.65 -18.37
N VAL A 181 -10.99 -5.51 -17.60
CA VAL A 181 -9.87 -5.14 -16.73
C VAL A 181 -8.61 -5.92 -17.11
N VAL A 182 -7.48 -5.25 -17.05
CA VAL A 182 -6.16 -5.87 -17.24
C VAL A 182 -5.25 -5.57 -16.05
N LEU A 183 -4.30 -6.46 -15.80
CA LEU A 183 -3.21 -6.25 -14.85
C LEU A 183 -1.93 -5.96 -15.63
N LEU A 184 -1.44 -4.73 -15.54
CA LEU A 184 -0.19 -4.30 -16.17
C LEU A 184 0.99 -4.81 -15.34
N ASP A 185 1.66 -5.84 -15.87
CA ASP A 185 2.84 -6.47 -15.26
C ASP A 185 4.12 -5.89 -15.86
N PRO A 186 5.06 -5.38 -15.04
CA PRO A 186 6.35 -4.92 -15.51
C PRO A 186 7.30 -6.04 -15.92
N ASN A 187 6.85 -7.31 -15.88
CA ASN A 187 7.68 -8.50 -16.12
C ASN A 187 8.90 -8.56 -15.17
N SER A 188 8.66 -8.27 -13.89
CA SER A 188 9.67 -8.15 -12.85
C SER A 188 10.00 -9.50 -12.16
N SER A 189 10.75 -9.43 -11.07
CA SER A 189 11.28 -10.57 -10.31
C SER A 189 10.24 -11.67 -9.97
N CYS A 190 10.72 -12.89 -9.71
CA CYS A 190 9.86 -14.05 -9.39
C CYS A 190 8.89 -13.81 -8.21
N ALA A 191 9.28 -13.01 -7.21
CA ALA A 191 8.44 -12.73 -6.05
C ALA A 191 7.26 -11.81 -6.42
N SER A 192 7.52 -10.73 -7.16
CA SER A 192 6.48 -9.84 -7.68
C SER A 192 5.54 -10.58 -8.63
N ARG A 193 6.06 -11.50 -9.43
CA ARG A 193 5.27 -12.30 -10.36
C ARG A 193 4.23 -13.14 -9.65
N ARG A 194 4.57 -13.80 -8.54
CA ARG A 194 3.60 -14.58 -7.74
C ARG A 194 2.45 -13.72 -7.25
N CYS A 195 2.74 -12.53 -6.75
CA CYS A 195 1.71 -11.58 -6.33
C CYS A 195 0.83 -11.16 -7.51
N ASN A 196 1.40 -10.90 -8.68
CA ASN A 196 0.68 -10.52 -9.89
C ASN A 196 -0.21 -11.64 -10.41
N GLU A 197 0.28 -12.89 -10.45
CA GLU A 197 -0.52 -14.07 -10.80
C GLU A 197 -1.68 -14.29 -9.82
N PHE A 198 -1.44 -14.12 -8.51
CA PHE A 198 -2.49 -14.17 -7.51
C PHE A 198 -3.57 -13.09 -7.73
N LEU A 199 -3.17 -11.85 -7.96
CA LEU A 199 -4.10 -10.75 -8.24
C LEU A 199 -4.87 -10.98 -9.55
N SER A 200 -4.21 -11.46 -10.61
CA SER A 200 -4.83 -11.82 -11.87
C SER A 200 -5.94 -12.85 -11.65
N TRP A 201 -5.63 -13.94 -10.91
CA TRP A 201 -6.61 -14.94 -10.54
C TRP A 201 -7.73 -14.35 -9.66
N LEU A 202 -7.37 -13.60 -8.61
CA LEU A 202 -8.35 -13.06 -7.68
C LEU A 202 -9.34 -12.11 -8.36
N LEU A 203 -8.90 -11.35 -9.35
CA LEU A 203 -9.68 -10.26 -9.96
C LEU A 203 -10.24 -10.62 -11.35
N ASP A 204 -9.96 -11.81 -11.87
CA ASP A 204 -10.25 -12.22 -13.26
C ASP A 204 -9.67 -11.22 -14.29
N ALA A 205 -8.49 -10.66 -13.96
CA ALA A 205 -7.81 -9.69 -14.80
C ALA A 205 -6.76 -10.38 -15.66
N GLN A 206 -6.76 -10.14 -16.97
CA GLN A 206 -5.69 -10.63 -17.84
C GLN A 206 -4.39 -9.91 -17.50
N MET A 207 -3.30 -10.67 -17.25
CA MET A 207 -1.95 -10.11 -17.14
C MET A 207 -1.47 -9.71 -18.52
N VAL A 208 -0.99 -8.48 -18.63
CA VAL A 208 -0.49 -7.90 -19.88
C VAL A 208 0.78 -7.10 -19.64
N THR A 209 1.63 -7.03 -20.66
CA THR A 209 2.81 -6.16 -20.70
C THR A 209 2.50 -4.87 -21.46
N THR A 210 3.38 -3.88 -21.37
CA THR A 210 3.25 -2.61 -22.08
C THR A 210 3.08 -2.79 -23.57
N SER A 211 3.77 -3.77 -24.18
CA SER A 211 3.72 -4.02 -25.65
C SER A 211 2.36 -4.50 -26.13
N GLU A 212 1.49 -4.96 -25.24
CA GLU A 212 0.13 -5.40 -25.55
C GLU A 212 -0.90 -4.27 -25.40
N LEU A 213 -0.50 -3.12 -24.89
CA LEU A 213 -1.35 -1.97 -24.67
C LEU A 213 -1.02 -0.81 -25.61
N SER A 214 -2.04 -0.07 -26.02
CA SER A 214 -1.90 1.17 -26.79
C SER A 214 -2.92 2.20 -26.31
N VAL A 215 -2.57 3.47 -26.45
CA VAL A 215 -3.47 4.59 -26.21
C VAL A 215 -3.85 5.22 -27.52
N GLU A 216 -5.10 5.14 -27.90
CA GLU A 216 -5.64 5.75 -29.11
C GLU A 216 -6.78 6.70 -28.77
N ARG A 217 -6.66 7.99 -29.14
CA ARG A 217 -7.66 9.04 -28.83
C ARG A 217 -8.03 9.13 -27.34
N GLY A 218 -7.07 8.79 -26.48
CA GLY A 218 -7.25 8.77 -25.03
C GLY A 218 -7.85 7.46 -24.46
N GLU A 219 -8.29 6.53 -25.29
CA GLU A 219 -8.75 5.21 -24.86
C GLU A 219 -7.57 4.24 -24.75
N ILE A 220 -7.54 3.45 -23.68
CA ILE A 220 -6.57 2.35 -23.56
C ILE A 220 -7.15 1.14 -24.28
N ARG A 221 -6.33 0.51 -25.11
CA ARG A 221 -6.70 -0.66 -25.88
C ARG A 221 -5.72 -1.81 -25.67
N LEU A 222 -6.24 -3.00 -25.62
CA LEU A 222 -5.52 -4.26 -25.50
C LEU A 222 -5.43 -4.92 -26.89
N ARG A 223 -4.24 -5.33 -27.30
CA ARG A 223 -4.03 -6.17 -28.46
C ARG A 223 -4.40 -7.63 -28.14
N HIS A 224 -5.45 -8.14 -28.75
CA HIS A 224 -5.94 -9.50 -28.54
C HIS A 224 -6.31 -10.16 -29.87
N CYS A 225 -5.66 -11.27 -30.23
CA CYS A 225 -5.89 -12.01 -31.48
C CYS A 225 -5.89 -11.11 -32.74
N GLY A 226 -4.94 -10.20 -32.85
CA GLY A 226 -4.80 -9.27 -33.97
C GLY A 226 -5.74 -8.06 -33.94
N ASN A 227 -6.68 -7.98 -33.00
CA ASN A 227 -7.60 -6.86 -32.82
C ASN A 227 -7.23 -5.99 -31.62
N TRP A 228 -7.65 -4.73 -31.65
CA TRP A 228 -7.54 -3.81 -30.54
C TRP A 228 -8.88 -3.67 -29.79
N LEU A 229 -8.93 -4.09 -28.54
CA LEU A 229 -10.13 -4.09 -27.70
C LEU A 229 -10.00 -2.98 -26.64
N PRO A 230 -11.04 -2.13 -26.45
CA PRO A 230 -11.03 -1.12 -25.40
C PRO A 230 -11.04 -1.78 -24.03
N ILE A 231 -10.35 -1.17 -23.05
CA ILE A 231 -10.34 -1.60 -21.66
C ILE A 231 -10.86 -0.50 -20.75
N ASP A 232 -11.54 -0.89 -19.67
CA ASP A 232 -12.23 0.02 -18.75
C ASP A 232 -11.38 0.29 -17.50
N ALA A 233 -10.50 -0.66 -17.14
CA ALA A 233 -9.64 -0.51 -15.97
C ALA A 233 -8.27 -1.20 -16.14
N VAL A 234 -7.26 -0.57 -15.56
CA VAL A 234 -5.90 -1.08 -15.43
C VAL A 234 -5.56 -1.24 -13.95
N ILE A 235 -5.24 -2.46 -13.55
CA ILE A 235 -4.58 -2.73 -12.28
C ILE A 235 -3.09 -2.64 -12.55
N ARG A 236 -2.45 -1.61 -12.05
CA ARG A 236 -1.03 -1.40 -12.29
C ARG A 236 -0.16 -2.12 -11.29
N ARG A 237 0.95 -2.67 -11.76
CA ARG A 237 2.05 -3.18 -10.95
C ARG A 237 3.35 -2.46 -11.28
N VAL A 238 3.22 -1.24 -11.74
CA VAL A 238 4.30 -0.34 -12.16
C VAL A 238 4.29 0.90 -11.26
N GLU A 239 5.46 1.32 -10.81
CA GLU A 239 5.65 2.51 -9.96
C GLU A 239 5.19 3.78 -10.67
N ASP A 240 4.82 4.81 -9.89
CA ASP A 240 4.26 6.07 -10.42
C ASP A 240 5.14 6.73 -11.48
N ASP A 241 6.45 6.78 -11.27
CA ASP A 241 7.39 7.43 -12.19
C ASP A 241 7.69 6.63 -13.45
N LEU A 242 7.47 5.32 -13.40
CA LEU A 242 7.64 4.42 -14.53
C LEU A 242 6.34 4.18 -15.31
N LEU A 243 5.18 4.59 -14.75
CA LEU A 243 3.86 4.22 -15.25
C LEU A 243 3.53 4.82 -16.63
N ASP A 244 3.98 6.04 -16.89
CA ASP A 244 3.74 6.75 -18.14
C ASP A 244 4.97 7.58 -18.52
N PRO A 245 5.73 7.21 -19.57
CA PRO A 245 6.93 7.96 -19.98
C PRO A 245 6.65 9.41 -20.38
N ASN A 246 5.41 9.77 -20.72
CA ASN A 246 5.05 11.16 -21.02
C ASN A 246 4.92 12.05 -19.78
N CYS A 247 4.74 11.46 -18.61
CA CYS A 247 4.55 12.18 -17.34
C CYS A 247 5.63 11.86 -16.32
N GLY A 248 6.23 10.68 -16.39
CA GLY A 248 7.23 10.16 -15.49
C GLY A 248 8.64 10.17 -16.07
N ARG A 249 9.30 9.03 -15.99
CA ARG A 249 10.63 8.80 -16.55
C ARG A 249 10.51 8.52 -18.06
N PRO A 250 11.11 9.36 -18.92
CA PRO A 250 11.02 9.20 -20.38
C PRO A 250 11.66 7.90 -20.90
N ASP A 251 12.58 7.31 -20.12
CA ASP A 251 13.27 6.06 -20.42
C ASP A 251 12.53 4.81 -19.91
N SER A 252 11.31 4.94 -19.38
CA SER A 252 10.51 3.81 -18.92
C SER A 252 10.13 2.88 -20.07
N LEU A 253 10.51 1.61 -19.95
CA LEU A 253 10.16 0.54 -20.87
C LEU A 253 8.94 -0.28 -20.39
N VAL A 254 8.44 -0.02 -19.18
CA VAL A 254 7.36 -0.78 -18.56
C VAL A 254 6.07 0.02 -18.41
N GLY A 255 6.13 1.33 -18.69
CA GLY A 255 4.99 2.22 -18.65
C GLY A 255 4.25 2.29 -19.97
N VAL A 256 3.01 2.77 -19.93
CA VAL A 256 2.15 2.94 -21.12
C VAL A 256 2.04 4.43 -21.45
N PRO A 257 2.61 4.88 -22.60
CA PRO A 257 2.56 6.29 -22.98
C PRO A 257 1.12 6.80 -23.08
N GLY A 258 0.78 7.87 -22.35
CA GLY A 258 -0.54 8.49 -22.34
C GLY A 258 -1.52 7.89 -21.32
N LEU A 259 -1.15 6.89 -20.54
CA LEU A 259 -2.02 6.26 -19.54
C LEU A 259 -2.48 7.25 -18.46
N VAL A 260 -1.57 8.08 -17.94
CA VAL A 260 -1.90 9.08 -16.92
C VAL A 260 -2.91 10.08 -17.46
N ARG A 261 -2.74 10.54 -18.69
CA ARG A 261 -3.68 11.48 -19.33
C ARG A 261 -5.05 10.85 -19.56
N SER A 262 -5.09 9.59 -19.97
CA SER A 262 -6.36 8.84 -20.15
C SER A 262 -7.10 8.71 -18.82
N TRP A 263 -6.38 8.40 -17.75
CA TRP A 263 -6.94 8.35 -16.40
C TRP A 263 -7.43 9.74 -15.93
N GLN A 264 -6.65 10.79 -16.11
CA GLN A 264 -7.04 12.17 -15.78
C GLN A 264 -8.30 12.63 -16.51
N SER A 265 -8.47 12.18 -17.75
CA SER A 265 -9.67 12.45 -18.57
C SER A 265 -10.87 11.57 -18.20
N GLY A 266 -10.70 10.60 -17.32
CA GLY A 266 -11.77 9.69 -16.89
C GLY A 266 -12.14 8.61 -17.91
N LEU A 267 -11.33 8.40 -18.94
CA LEU A 267 -11.56 7.40 -20.00
C LEU A 267 -11.16 5.99 -19.58
N VAL A 268 -10.30 5.86 -18.58
CA VAL A 268 -9.91 4.60 -17.97
C VAL A 268 -9.82 4.76 -16.46
N SER A 269 -10.13 3.69 -15.72
CA SER A 269 -9.85 3.60 -14.29
C SER A 269 -8.47 2.96 -14.07
N VAL A 270 -7.68 3.50 -13.14
CA VAL A 270 -6.37 2.93 -12.79
C VAL A 270 -6.34 2.63 -11.30
N PHE A 271 -5.92 1.43 -10.90
CA PHE A 271 -5.88 0.95 -9.51
C PHE A 271 -4.46 0.43 -9.15
N ASN A 272 -3.84 0.95 -8.06
CA ASN A 272 -4.26 2.19 -7.39
C ASN A 272 -3.88 3.39 -8.27
N PRO A 273 -4.61 4.51 -8.17
CA PRO A 273 -4.43 5.62 -9.11
C PRO A 273 -2.99 6.15 -9.17
N PRO A 274 -2.59 6.74 -10.31
CA PRO A 274 -1.32 7.45 -10.40
C PRO A 274 -1.21 8.49 -9.29
N GLY A 275 -0.07 8.51 -8.60
CA GLY A 275 0.14 9.37 -7.44
C GLY A 275 -0.17 8.74 -6.08
N ALA A 276 -0.80 7.55 -6.01
CA ALA A 276 -1.02 6.84 -4.75
C ALA A 276 0.29 6.48 -4.02
N GLY A 277 1.42 6.43 -4.75
CA GLY A 277 2.75 6.23 -4.19
C GLY A 277 3.30 7.40 -3.37
N LEU A 278 2.62 8.54 -3.30
CA LEU A 278 3.07 9.71 -2.54
C LEU A 278 3.37 9.39 -1.07
N LEU A 279 2.56 8.57 -0.44
CA LEU A 279 2.72 8.22 0.97
C LEU A 279 3.83 7.18 1.26
N ARG A 280 4.55 6.75 0.26
CA ARG A 280 5.85 6.09 0.46
C ARG A 280 6.90 7.08 0.98
N CYS A 281 6.65 8.40 0.82
CA CYS A 281 7.32 9.47 1.54
C CYS A 281 6.89 9.42 3.01
N ARG A 282 7.78 8.97 3.88
CA ARG A 282 7.45 8.72 5.30
C ARG A 282 7.21 9.98 6.08
N SER A 283 7.85 11.07 5.70
CA SER A 283 7.59 12.37 6.30
C SER A 283 6.16 12.87 6.01
N LEU A 284 5.60 12.55 4.84
CA LEU A 284 4.20 12.83 4.53
C LEU A 284 3.26 11.85 5.24
N ALA A 285 3.60 10.57 5.29
CA ALA A 285 2.83 9.59 6.04
C ALA A 285 2.76 9.92 7.54
N ALA A 286 3.80 10.50 8.11
CA ALA A 286 3.81 10.96 9.51
C ALA A 286 2.84 12.12 9.79
N LEU A 287 2.31 12.80 8.78
CA LEU A 287 1.30 13.86 8.92
C LEU A 287 -0.14 13.30 8.99
N ILE A 288 -0.36 12.03 8.71
CA ILE A 288 -1.71 11.47 8.65
C ILE A 288 -2.47 11.58 9.98
N PRO A 289 -1.86 11.41 11.17
CA PRO A 289 -2.54 11.69 12.43
C PRO A 289 -3.11 13.12 12.51
N GLU A 290 -2.40 14.11 11.97
CA GLU A 290 -2.91 15.48 11.89
C GLU A 290 -4.01 15.61 10.82
N CYS A 291 -3.87 14.92 9.70
CA CYS A 291 -4.94 14.82 8.71
C CYS A 291 -6.24 14.24 9.31
N ILE A 292 -6.15 13.26 10.22
CA ILE A 292 -7.30 12.72 10.95
C ILE A 292 -7.97 13.83 11.78
N ARG A 293 -7.19 14.62 12.52
CA ARG A 293 -7.73 15.74 13.32
C ARG A 293 -8.41 16.78 12.44
N VAL A 294 -7.75 17.17 11.35
CA VAL A 294 -8.20 18.27 10.48
C VAL A 294 -9.36 17.85 9.58
N PHE A 295 -9.27 16.70 8.93
CA PHE A 295 -10.29 16.27 7.96
C PHE A 295 -11.47 15.53 8.59
N LEU A 296 -11.22 14.74 9.65
CA LEU A 296 -12.26 13.92 10.27
C LEU A 296 -12.80 14.54 11.56
N GLY A 297 -12.12 15.54 12.14
CA GLY A 297 -12.47 16.10 13.45
C GLY A 297 -12.34 15.10 14.61
N GLN A 298 -11.49 14.09 14.44
CA GLN A 298 -11.34 12.97 15.38
C GLN A 298 -9.94 12.93 15.98
N GLN A 299 -9.82 12.30 17.16
CA GLN A 299 -8.49 11.96 17.70
C GLN A 299 -7.97 10.69 17.02
N PRO A 300 -6.70 10.65 16.60
CA PRO A 300 -6.10 9.44 16.05
C PRO A 300 -6.11 8.31 17.07
N LEU A 301 -6.55 7.13 16.66
CA LEU A 301 -6.52 5.90 17.47
C LEU A 301 -5.19 5.15 17.34
N LEU A 302 -4.46 5.39 16.25
CA LEU A 302 -3.14 4.83 15.99
C LEU A 302 -2.16 5.96 15.75
N ASP A 303 -0.99 5.87 16.38
CA ASP A 303 0.09 6.81 16.17
C ASP A 303 0.91 6.44 14.94
N ALA A 304 1.50 7.43 14.29
CA ALA A 304 2.53 7.20 13.27
C ALA A 304 3.91 7.09 13.93
N ALA A 305 4.76 6.24 13.37
CA ALA A 305 6.15 6.19 13.81
C ALA A 305 6.85 7.53 13.56
N PRO A 306 7.62 8.03 14.53
CA PRO A 306 8.28 9.32 14.42
C PRO A 306 9.26 9.36 13.25
N VAL A 307 9.29 10.47 12.57
CA VAL A 307 10.20 10.75 11.46
C VAL A 307 10.94 12.06 11.75
N ILE A 308 12.25 12.01 11.72
CA ILE A 308 13.13 13.14 11.94
C ILE A 308 13.66 13.60 10.58
N SER A 309 13.39 14.86 10.20
CA SER A 309 13.97 15.45 8.99
C SER A 309 15.43 15.80 9.25
N LEU A 310 16.32 15.40 8.33
CA LEU A 310 17.73 15.78 8.43
C LEU A 310 18.03 17.13 7.75
N GLU A 311 17.00 17.83 7.30
CA GLU A 311 17.08 19.21 6.83
C GLU A 311 17.46 20.16 7.97
N ASP A 312 16.89 19.94 9.17
CA ASP A 312 17.24 20.69 10.38
C ASP A 312 18.65 20.33 10.86
N PRO A 313 19.59 21.31 10.95
CA PRO A 313 20.96 21.06 11.37
C PRO A 313 21.07 20.53 12.81
N VAL A 314 20.17 20.93 13.71
CA VAL A 314 20.19 20.52 15.12
C VAL A 314 19.77 19.04 15.22
N GLU A 315 18.67 18.69 14.61
CA GLU A 315 18.19 17.32 14.55
C GLU A 315 19.20 16.40 13.85
N ARG A 316 19.77 16.86 12.74
CA ARG A 316 20.82 16.15 12.02
C ARG A 316 22.04 15.85 12.89
N LEU A 317 22.50 16.83 13.66
CA LEU A 317 23.62 16.65 14.58
C LEU A 317 23.28 15.65 15.69
N GLN A 318 22.10 15.68 16.25
CA GLN A 318 21.64 14.74 17.27
C GLN A 318 21.58 13.31 16.72
N VAL A 319 21.05 13.13 15.50
CA VAL A 319 20.99 11.84 14.84
C VAL A 319 22.38 11.29 14.60
N PHE A 320 23.33 12.08 14.12
CA PHE A 320 24.73 11.61 13.91
C PHE A 320 25.46 11.26 15.20
N ARG A 321 25.23 12.00 16.29
CA ARG A 321 25.81 11.68 17.61
C ARG A 321 25.32 10.34 18.15
N ASN A 322 24.11 9.97 17.81
CA ASN A 322 23.44 8.76 18.29
C ASN A 322 23.09 7.80 17.13
N ALA A 323 23.88 7.79 16.06
CA ALA A 323 23.54 7.15 14.79
C ALA A 323 23.17 5.67 14.95
N HIS A 324 23.76 4.96 15.93
CA HIS A 324 23.46 3.55 16.24
C HIS A 324 22.00 3.28 16.64
N HIS A 325 21.26 4.31 17.04
CA HIS A 325 19.83 4.22 17.38
C HIS A 325 18.89 4.51 16.22
N TYR A 326 19.41 4.80 15.03
CA TYR A 326 18.58 5.25 13.91
C TYR A 326 18.75 4.40 12.66
N ALA A 327 17.64 4.29 11.92
CA ALA A 327 17.64 3.95 10.50
C ALA A 327 17.57 5.24 9.70
N ILE A 328 18.55 5.46 8.80
CA ILE A 328 18.64 6.65 7.96
C ILE A 328 18.41 6.27 6.50
N ARG A 329 17.58 7.03 5.80
CA ARG A 329 17.24 6.77 4.41
C ARG A 329 16.80 8.03 3.67
N THR A 330 16.74 7.93 2.34
CA THR A 330 16.07 8.97 1.54
C THR A 330 14.56 8.91 1.74
N ASP A 331 13.94 10.08 1.76
CA ASP A 331 12.49 10.27 1.84
C ASP A 331 11.87 10.53 0.45
N ASP A 332 12.60 10.24 -0.59
CA ASP A 332 12.16 10.39 -1.97
C ASP A 332 11.59 9.04 -2.47
N PRO A 333 10.27 8.94 -2.71
CA PRO A 333 9.65 7.72 -3.21
C PRO A 333 10.11 7.37 -4.63
N MET A 334 10.62 8.35 -5.39
CA MET A 334 11.09 8.17 -6.76
C MET A 334 12.51 7.60 -6.84
N HIS A 335 13.32 7.86 -5.79
CA HIS A 335 14.72 7.42 -5.72
C HIS A 335 15.00 6.80 -4.35
N PRO A 336 14.40 5.64 -4.04
CA PRO A 336 14.59 5.00 -2.75
C PRO A 336 16.03 4.49 -2.62
N ALA A 337 16.81 5.09 -1.73
CA ALA A 337 18.10 4.54 -1.34
C ALA A 337 17.91 3.38 -0.35
N ARG A 338 18.83 2.42 -0.39
CA ARG A 338 18.87 1.38 0.63
C ARG A 338 19.01 2.02 2.01
N PRO A 339 18.15 1.67 2.98
CA PRO A 339 18.26 2.20 4.33
C PRO A 339 19.62 1.87 4.93
N TRP A 340 20.21 2.83 5.61
CA TRP A 340 21.36 2.63 6.45
C TRP A 340 20.90 2.36 7.89
N PHE A 341 21.47 1.36 8.55
CA PHE A 341 21.12 0.96 9.91
C PHE A 341 22.33 1.11 10.83
N GLY A 342 22.21 1.96 11.86
CA GLY A 342 23.31 2.31 12.73
C GLY A 342 23.88 1.16 13.56
N GLY A 343 23.09 0.17 13.90
CA GLY A 343 23.52 -0.96 14.72
C GLY A 343 24.47 -1.95 14.02
N SER A 344 24.57 -1.90 12.68
CA SER A 344 25.33 -2.89 11.88
C SER A 344 26.41 -2.28 10.99
N SER A 345 26.68 -0.97 11.10
CA SER A 345 27.54 -0.25 10.15
C SER A 345 28.83 0.22 10.80
N ASP A 346 29.92 0.23 10.00
CA ASP A 346 31.21 0.74 10.43
C ASP A 346 31.30 2.28 10.33
N GLN A 347 32.31 2.87 10.94
CA GLN A 347 32.50 4.32 11.00
C GLN A 347 32.78 4.93 9.62
N ARG A 348 33.38 4.20 8.70
CA ARG A 348 33.65 4.64 7.33
C ARG A 348 32.36 4.77 6.53
N GLN A 349 31.45 3.83 6.69
CA GLN A 349 30.11 3.90 6.05
C GLN A 349 29.30 5.07 6.60
N LEU A 350 29.39 5.35 7.90
CA LEU A 350 28.74 6.50 8.52
C LEU A 350 29.27 7.83 7.98
N GLU A 351 30.59 7.96 7.82
CA GLU A 351 31.20 9.16 7.27
C GLU A 351 30.83 9.39 5.80
N GLN A 352 30.80 8.33 4.98
CA GLN A 352 30.33 8.41 3.59
C GLN A 352 28.84 8.80 3.52
N LEU A 353 28.02 8.28 4.43
CA LEU A 353 26.61 8.65 4.53
C LEU A 353 26.46 10.12 4.91
N ARG A 354 27.25 10.60 5.89
CA ARG A 354 27.25 11.99 6.33
C ARG A 354 27.54 12.95 5.18
N GLN A 355 28.59 12.70 4.40
CA GLN A 355 28.94 13.50 3.23
C GLN A 355 27.78 13.56 2.21
N ARG A 356 27.09 12.45 1.99
CA ARG A 356 25.93 12.41 1.09
C ARG A 356 24.75 13.20 1.65
N ILE A 357 24.52 13.17 2.96
CA ILE A 357 23.45 13.90 3.62
C ILE A 357 23.77 15.40 3.64
N ASP A 358 25.01 15.77 3.93
CA ASP A 358 25.42 17.19 3.95
C ASP A 358 25.36 17.85 2.56
N ALA A 359 25.46 17.06 1.48
CA ALA A 359 25.29 17.56 0.11
C ALA A 359 23.83 17.91 -0.23
N ASP A 360 22.85 17.18 0.32
CA ASP A 360 21.41 17.46 0.11
C ASP A 360 20.59 16.95 1.32
N PRO A 361 20.58 17.67 2.44
CA PRO A 361 19.93 17.20 3.68
C PRO A 361 18.43 17.04 3.55
N SER A 362 17.80 17.84 2.68
CA SER A 362 16.34 17.88 2.51
C SER A 362 15.73 16.55 2.05
N ARG A 363 16.55 15.68 1.45
CA ARG A 363 16.14 14.37 0.93
C ARG A 363 16.22 13.25 1.97
N TRP A 364 16.73 13.54 3.17
CA TRP A 364 17.03 12.48 4.13
C TRP A 364 16.20 12.60 5.39
N ILE A 365 15.84 11.43 5.90
CA ILE A 365 15.15 11.27 7.18
C ILE A 365 15.84 10.21 8.02
N ALA A 366 15.67 10.36 9.33
CA ALA A 366 16.01 9.33 10.31
C ALA A 366 14.75 8.85 11.05
N ARG A 367 14.77 7.59 11.44
CA ARG A 367 13.74 6.99 12.30
C ARG A 367 14.42 6.22 13.43
N PRO A 368 13.93 6.37 14.67
CA PRO A 368 14.42 5.55 15.77
C PRO A 368 14.30 4.07 15.47
N LEU A 369 15.36 3.32 15.72
CA LEU A 369 15.33 1.87 15.67
C LEU A 369 14.53 1.34 16.88
N PRO A 370 13.74 0.28 16.70
CA PRO A 370 13.14 -0.39 17.84
C PRO A 370 14.23 -0.94 18.78
N VAL A 371 13.95 -0.89 20.08
CA VAL A 371 14.85 -1.45 21.08
C VAL A 371 15.00 -2.96 20.81
N PRO A 372 16.25 -3.50 20.74
CA PRO A 372 16.47 -4.93 20.57
C PRO A 372 15.75 -5.74 21.67
N ASN A 373 15.38 -6.98 21.36
CA ASN A 373 14.73 -7.93 22.31
C ASN A 373 13.38 -7.47 22.91
N SER A 374 12.70 -6.53 22.28
CA SER A 374 11.47 -5.99 22.82
C SER A 374 10.23 -6.87 22.61
N GLY A 375 10.35 -8.08 22.07
CA GLY A 375 9.21 -8.93 21.74
C GLY A 375 8.22 -8.31 20.75
N ARG A 376 8.63 -7.27 20.05
CA ARG A 376 7.80 -6.51 19.10
C ARG A 376 7.49 -7.32 17.86
N MET A 377 6.28 -7.13 17.38
CA MET A 377 5.79 -7.79 16.18
C MET A 377 5.36 -6.76 15.15
N ASN A 378 5.83 -6.90 13.93
CA ASN A 378 5.34 -6.12 12.80
C ASN A 378 4.23 -6.89 12.09
N LEU A 379 3.07 -6.26 11.93
CA LEU A 379 1.86 -6.83 11.34
C LEU A 379 1.50 -6.02 10.10
N ARG A 380 1.42 -6.67 8.94
CA ARG A 380 0.92 -6.06 7.72
C ARG A 380 -0.56 -6.37 7.55
N PHE A 381 -1.37 -5.34 7.59
CA PHE A 381 -2.81 -5.38 7.32
C PHE A 381 -3.10 -4.94 5.89
N PHE A 382 -4.16 -5.52 5.32
CA PHE A 382 -4.68 -5.13 4.01
C PHE A 382 -6.09 -4.60 4.15
N GLY A 383 -6.34 -3.47 3.53
CA GLY A 383 -7.66 -2.86 3.54
C GLY A 383 -7.98 -2.17 2.22
N SER A 384 -9.25 -1.86 2.02
CA SER A 384 -9.72 -1.08 0.89
C SER A 384 -10.75 -0.04 1.33
N LEU A 385 -10.82 1.06 0.59
CA LEU A 385 -11.79 2.12 0.80
C LEU A 385 -12.43 2.48 -0.55
N HIS A 386 -13.62 1.94 -0.82
CA HIS A 386 -14.38 2.24 -2.04
C HIS A 386 -15.79 2.71 -1.72
N ARG A 387 -16.70 1.83 -1.37
CA ARG A 387 -18.07 2.13 -0.93
C ARG A 387 -18.25 2.04 0.58
N GLY A 388 -17.16 1.93 1.29
CA GLY A 388 -16.98 1.76 2.71
C GLY A 388 -15.60 1.22 2.97
N PHE A 389 -15.17 1.24 4.22
CA PHE A 389 -13.91 0.64 4.63
C PHE A 389 -14.07 -0.87 4.80
N CYS A 390 -13.14 -1.63 4.22
CA CYS A 390 -13.04 -3.08 4.37
C CYS A 390 -11.63 -3.43 4.84
N LEU A 391 -11.52 -4.09 5.99
CA LEU A 391 -10.26 -4.61 6.51
C LEU A 391 -10.26 -6.13 6.37
N PHE A 392 -9.21 -6.68 5.76
CA PHE A 392 -9.01 -8.13 5.74
C PHE A 392 -8.89 -8.66 7.17
N PRO A 393 -9.60 -9.75 7.55
CA PRO A 393 -9.70 -10.22 8.93
C PRO A 393 -8.45 -10.97 9.40
N GLY A 394 -7.30 -10.68 8.86
CA GLY A 394 -6.01 -11.25 9.20
C GLY A 394 -4.88 -10.31 8.84
N ALA A 395 -3.67 -10.68 9.22
CA ALA A 395 -2.46 -9.94 8.94
C ALA A 395 -1.32 -10.89 8.56
N LEU A 396 -0.28 -10.35 7.97
CA LEU A 396 1.01 -11.04 7.85
C LEU A 396 1.90 -10.58 9.00
N ALA A 397 2.27 -11.50 9.88
CA ALA A 397 3.12 -11.23 11.02
C ALA A 397 4.58 -11.52 10.68
N ARG A 398 5.46 -10.64 11.17
CA ARG A 398 6.89 -10.82 11.16
C ARG A 398 7.44 -10.50 12.54
N ARG A 399 8.23 -11.42 13.09
CA ARG A 399 9.00 -11.16 14.30
C ARG A 399 10.27 -10.39 13.94
N SER A 400 10.60 -9.38 14.71
CA SER A 400 11.88 -8.71 14.62
C SER A 400 12.93 -9.64 15.23
N GLU A 401 13.74 -10.31 14.41
CA GLU A 401 14.88 -11.08 14.89
C GLU A 401 16.02 -10.16 15.31
N VAL A 402 16.76 -10.63 16.31
CA VAL A 402 17.67 -9.87 17.18
C VAL A 402 19.01 -9.54 16.56
N ASP A 403 19.33 -10.07 15.40
CA ASP A 403 20.62 -9.86 14.77
C ASP A 403 20.66 -8.55 14.00
N GLY A 404 21.16 -7.48 14.66
CA GLY A 404 21.87 -6.31 14.11
C GLY A 404 21.31 -5.57 12.91
N GLY A 405 20.38 -6.14 12.18
CA GLY A 405 19.80 -5.61 10.96
C GLY A 405 18.29 -5.46 11.11
N ALA A 406 17.86 -4.35 11.67
CA ALA A 406 16.45 -4.04 11.81
C ALA A 406 15.76 -3.83 10.45
N ARG A 407 15.42 -4.90 9.75
CA ARG A 407 14.48 -4.83 8.64
C ARG A 407 13.10 -4.55 9.23
N MET A 408 12.74 -3.29 9.32
CA MET A 408 11.49 -2.80 9.92
C MET A 408 10.29 -2.95 8.99
N VAL A 409 10.49 -3.43 7.76
CA VAL A 409 9.45 -3.49 6.72
C VAL A 409 9.33 -4.93 6.24
N ILE A 410 8.10 -5.39 6.08
CA ILE A 410 7.83 -6.67 5.41
C ILE A 410 8.17 -6.48 3.92
N SER A 411 9.24 -7.15 3.48
CA SER A 411 9.66 -7.20 2.08
C SER A 411 9.22 -8.52 1.45
N GLU A 412 9.33 -8.62 0.13
CA GLU A 412 9.02 -9.85 -0.61
C GLU A 412 9.81 -11.07 -0.12
N ASP A 413 11.05 -10.86 0.35
CA ASP A 413 11.93 -11.92 0.88
C ASP A 413 11.76 -12.16 2.39
N SER A 414 10.82 -11.49 3.05
CA SER A 414 10.62 -11.66 4.48
C SER A 414 9.91 -12.99 4.78
N GLU A 415 10.41 -13.73 5.76
CA GLU A 415 9.64 -14.80 6.36
C GLU A 415 8.47 -14.20 7.14
N VAL A 416 7.25 -14.48 6.71
CA VAL A 416 6.02 -13.95 7.30
C VAL A 416 5.02 -15.07 7.52
N HIS A 417 4.27 -14.95 8.59
CA HIS A 417 3.23 -15.91 8.99
C HIS A 417 1.87 -15.24 8.98
N PRO A 418 0.82 -15.89 8.44
CA PRO A 418 -0.54 -15.37 8.51
C PRO A 418 -1.06 -15.44 9.94
N VAL A 419 -1.69 -14.37 10.39
CA VAL A 419 -2.35 -14.24 11.68
C VAL A 419 -3.82 -13.92 11.45
N TRP A 420 -4.71 -14.59 12.19
CA TRP A 420 -6.16 -14.46 12.00
C TRP A 420 -6.84 -13.91 13.24
N ARG A 421 -7.90 -13.14 13.06
CA ARG A 421 -8.76 -12.71 14.13
C ARG A 421 -9.45 -13.91 14.77
N GLY A 422 -9.32 -14.08 16.09
CA GLY A 422 -10.17 -14.94 16.91
C GLY A 422 -10.12 -16.44 16.62
N LEU A 423 -9.10 -16.94 15.90
CA LEU A 423 -8.84 -18.37 15.92
C LEU A 423 -8.13 -18.68 17.24
N PRO A 424 -8.69 -19.56 18.11
CA PRO A 424 -7.93 -20.10 19.22
C PRO A 424 -6.66 -20.76 18.65
N GLU A 425 -5.56 -20.67 19.39
CA GLU A 425 -4.38 -21.48 19.10
C GLU A 425 -4.87 -22.89 18.79
N LEU A 426 -4.48 -23.43 17.65
CA LEU A 426 -4.66 -24.86 17.38
C LEU A 426 -3.85 -25.54 18.49
N GLY A 427 -4.55 -25.89 19.58
CA GLY A 427 -4.00 -26.63 20.69
C GLY A 427 -3.39 -27.91 20.12
N ASP A 428 -2.23 -28.21 20.61
CA ASP A 428 -1.46 -29.41 20.35
C ASP A 428 -2.35 -30.66 20.59
N GLU A 429 -3.02 -31.16 19.56
CA GLU A 429 -3.78 -32.42 19.63
C GLU A 429 -2.87 -33.65 19.77
N SER A 430 -1.57 -33.47 20.05
CA SER A 430 -0.63 -34.57 20.25
C SER A 430 -0.49 -35.05 21.70
N ALA A 431 -1.17 -34.41 22.68
CA ALA A 431 -1.11 -34.83 24.08
C ALA A 431 -2.41 -35.54 24.53
N GLY A 432 -2.70 -36.71 23.98
CA GLY A 432 -3.90 -37.45 24.43
C GLY A 432 -4.13 -38.81 23.81
N ARG A 433 -3.10 -39.61 23.64
CA ARG A 433 -3.28 -41.08 23.50
C ARG A 433 -2.33 -41.79 24.47
N THR A 434 -2.80 -41.99 25.67
CA THR A 434 -2.31 -43.08 26.54
C THR A 434 -2.83 -44.38 25.95
N PRO A 435 -1.97 -45.40 25.72
CA PRO A 435 -2.44 -46.73 25.37
C PRO A 435 -2.88 -47.45 26.65
N GLU A 436 -4.08 -47.96 26.65
CA GLU A 436 -4.44 -49.14 27.44
C GLU A 436 -4.14 -50.42 26.63
#